data_0dc63e1c259891ecc55d4c6b9eaa82da
#
_entry.id   0dc63e1c259891ecc55d4c6b9eaa82da
#
_cell.length_a   1.000
_cell.length_b   1.000
_cell.length_c   1.000
_cell.angle_alpha   90.00
_cell.angle_beta   90.00
_cell.angle_gamma   90.00
#
_symmetry.space_group_name_H-M   'P 1'
#
loop_
_entity.id
_entity.type
_entity.pdbx_description
1 polymer ?
#
loop_
_entity_poly.entity_id
_entity_poly.type
_entity_poly.pdbx_seq_one_letter_code
_entity_poly.pdbx_strand_id
1 'polypeptide(L)'
;NGVTEEVGWEFKRLNCNNIMIITDENLIDHISVTKTIKSIEQNNLNPILFSEVSVEPTDSSFKKAIEFAVTNNINGFVGVGGGSSMDTAKAANLYSTYPADFMTYVNAPIGKGTPVPGKLKPMIAIPTTTGTGSETTGTAVFDYEEMNAKTAIAHRELRPLIGLIDPENVRTIPPNVVACSGLDVLCHGLESYTAIPFHTRNKPETPSLRPSYQGSNPISDIWSLTAVKMVAKNIYNAVNDPDNHEARSQMLLAVTYAGIGFGNAGCHLCHGMS
;
A
#
# COMPACT_ATOMS: atom_id res chain seq x y z
N ASN A 1 -9.37 -11.47 13.35
CA ASN A 1 -8.12 -11.49 14.12
C ASN A 1 -7.30 -12.70 13.72
N GLY A 2 -5.98 -12.55 13.61
CA GLY A 2 -5.05 -13.66 13.33
C GLY A 2 -4.92 -14.02 11.85
N VAL A 3 -5.53 -13.28 10.94
CA VAL A 3 -5.46 -13.60 9.49
C VAL A 3 -4.04 -13.47 8.91
N THR A 4 -3.14 -12.76 9.58
CA THR A 4 -1.72 -12.70 9.22
C THR A 4 -1.08 -14.09 9.15
N GLU A 5 -1.55 -15.03 9.96
CA GLU A 5 -1.05 -16.42 10.00
C GLU A 5 -1.43 -17.24 8.75
N GLU A 6 -2.32 -16.73 7.90
CA GLU A 6 -2.75 -17.41 6.68
C GLU A 6 -1.87 -17.09 5.45
N VAL A 7 -0.95 -16.11 5.57
CA VAL A 7 -0.15 -15.62 4.44
C VAL A 7 0.67 -16.71 3.72
N GLY A 8 1.24 -17.64 4.46
CA GLY A 8 2.00 -18.78 3.89
C GLY A 8 1.12 -19.71 3.08
N TRP A 9 -0.10 -19.96 3.55
CA TRP A 9 -1.08 -20.78 2.81
C TRP A 9 -1.49 -20.09 1.50
N GLU A 10 -1.69 -18.78 1.52
CA GLU A 10 -2.01 -18.01 0.32
C GLU A 10 -0.87 -18.05 -0.71
N PHE A 11 0.39 -17.89 -0.30
CA PHE A 11 1.53 -17.99 -1.22
C PHE A 11 1.68 -19.42 -1.79
N LYS A 12 1.43 -20.45 -0.98
CA LYS A 12 1.43 -21.84 -1.45
C LYS A 12 0.35 -22.05 -2.52
N ARG A 13 -0.86 -21.53 -2.31
CA ARG A 13 -1.97 -21.57 -3.29
C ARG A 13 -1.61 -20.83 -4.59
N LEU A 14 -0.81 -19.77 -4.48
CA LEU A 14 -0.33 -18.97 -5.61
C LEU A 14 0.93 -19.55 -6.28
N ASN A 15 1.40 -20.74 -5.86
CA ASN A 15 2.59 -21.40 -6.36
C ASN A 15 3.88 -20.56 -6.24
N CYS A 16 4.01 -19.78 -5.18
CA CYS A 16 5.21 -19.04 -4.85
C CYS A 16 6.09 -19.85 -3.89
N ASN A 17 7.43 -19.79 -4.06
CA ASN A 17 8.37 -20.51 -3.22
C ASN A 17 9.35 -19.60 -2.49
N ASN A 18 9.88 -18.57 -3.17
CA ASN A 18 10.79 -17.59 -2.60
C ASN A 18 10.02 -16.29 -2.35
N ILE A 19 9.73 -16.02 -1.09
CA ILE A 19 8.87 -14.91 -0.68
C ILE A 19 9.71 -13.80 -0.07
N MET A 20 9.76 -12.64 -0.72
CA MET A 20 10.38 -11.46 -0.13
C MET A 20 9.43 -10.80 0.84
N ILE A 21 9.82 -10.74 2.10
CA ILE A 21 9.13 -10.01 3.15
C ILE A 21 9.78 -8.63 3.25
N ILE A 22 9.01 -7.58 2.98
CA ILE A 22 9.48 -6.20 2.97
C ILE A 22 8.89 -5.47 4.16
N THR A 23 9.77 -4.95 5.03
CA THR A 23 9.40 -4.21 6.24
C THR A 23 10.45 -3.14 6.56
N ASP A 24 10.18 -2.28 7.52
CA ASP A 24 11.19 -1.39 8.07
C ASP A 24 11.87 -1.99 9.32
N GLU A 25 13.02 -1.43 9.68
CA GLU A 25 13.85 -1.96 10.79
C GLU A 25 13.14 -1.97 12.14
N ASN A 26 12.19 -1.04 12.37
CA ASN A 26 11.47 -0.93 13.63
C ASN A 26 10.42 -2.05 13.80
N LEU A 27 10.06 -2.73 12.73
CA LEU A 27 9.04 -3.78 12.73
C LEU A 27 9.61 -5.20 12.68
N ILE A 28 10.93 -5.40 12.62
CA ILE A 28 11.55 -6.73 12.48
C ILE A 28 11.02 -7.70 13.55
N ASP A 29 10.97 -7.24 14.81
CA ASP A 29 10.49 -8.04 15.94
C ASP A 29 8.98 -7.89 16.21
N HIS A 30 8.27 -7.12 15.37
CA HIS A 30 6.85 -6.92 15.55
C HIS A 30 6.07 -8.21 15.23
N ILE A 31 4.96 -8.39 15.94
CA ILE A 31 4.11 -9.60 15.81
C ILE A 31 3.66 -9.87 14.36
N SER A 32 3.42 -8.84 13.56
CA SER A 32 3.02 -8.99 12.16
C SER A 32 4.13 -9.64 11.31
N VAL A 33 5.39 -9.25 11.50
CA VAL A 33 6.54 -9.78 10.74
C VAL A 33 6.87 -11.19 11.21
N THR A 34 6.96 -11.40 12.52
CA THR A 34 7.26 -12.73 13.09
C THR A 34 6.21 -13.78 12.74
N LYS A 35 4.92 -13.43 12.77
CA LYS A 35 3.83 -14.30 12.31
C LYS A 35 3.91 -14.56 10.80
N THR A 36 4.24 -13.56 9.99
CA THR A 36 4.41 -13.71 8.54
C THR A 36 5.53 -14.71 8.22
N ILE A 37 6.72 -14.55 8.82
CA ILE A 37 7.85 -15.47 8.64
C ILE A 37 7.45 -16.89 9.01
N LYS A 38 6.92 -17.05 10.22
CA LYS A 38 6.49 -18.36 10.73
C LYS A 38 5.44 -19.04 9.83
N SER A 39 4.48 -18.28 9.35
CA SER A 39 3.43 -18.83 8.46
C SER A 39 4.01 -19.31 7.14
N ILE A 40 4.95 -18.56 6.55
CA ILE A 40 5.64 -18.94 5.31
C ILE A 40 6.46 -20.23 5.52
N GLU A 41 7.26 -20.32 6.59
CA GLU A 41 8.05 -21.51 6.94
C GLU A 41 7.18 -22.75 7.19
N GLN A 42 6.08 -22.60 7.92
CA GLN A 42 5.14 -23.70 8.21
C GLN A 42 4.48 -24.27 6.95
N ASN A 43 4.42 -23.50 5.88
CA ASN A 43 3.94 -23.95 4.58
C ASN A 43 5.05 -24.49 3.66
N ASN A 44 6.26 -24.70 4.18
CA ASN A 44 7.45 -25.16 3.47
C ASN A 44 7.85 -24.23 2.31
N LEU A 45 7.71 -22.93 2.52
CA LEU A 45 8.16 -21.87 1.60
C LEU A 45 9.38 -21.18 2.21
N ASN A 46 10.14 -20.46 1.38
CA ASN A 46 11.37 -19.78 1.76
C ASN A 46 11.12 -18.29 2.02
N PRO A 47 11.07 -17.83 3.29
CA PRO A 47 10.98 -16.41 3.61
C PRO A 47 12.35 -15.74 3.46
N ILE A 48 12.40 -14.62 2.76
CA ILE A 48 13.61 -13.82 2.55
C ILE A 48 13.31 -12.40 3.00
N LEU A 49 13.87 -12.01 4.16
CA LEU A 49 13.57 -10.73 4.78
C LEU A 49 14.43 -9.61 4.18
N PHE A 50 13.76 -8.51 3.79
CA PHE A 50 14.33 -7.22 3.47
C PHE A 50 13.79 -6.19 4.47
N SER A 51 14.64 -5.63 5.31
CA SER A 51 14.27 -4.71 6.41
C SER A 51 14.83 -3.28 6.24
N GLU A 52 15.40 -2.97 5.08
CA GLU A 52 16.00 -1.66 4.80
C GLU A 52 15.01 -0.68 4.13
N VAL A 53 13.74 -0.75 4.52
CA VAL A 53 12.73 0.20 4.04
C VAL A 53 12.95 1.55 4.71
N SER A 54 13.11 2.60 3.93
CA SER A 54 13.10 3.97 4.43
C SER A 54 11.66 4.42 4.72
N VAL A 55 11.45 5.04 5.88
CA VAL A 55 10.23 5.83 6.12
C VAL A 55 10.26 7.00 5.12
N GLU A 56 9.18 7.20 4.38
CA GLU A 56 9.17 8.02 3.16
C GLU A 56 10.23 7.52 2.17
N PRO A 57 9.90 6.50 1.36
CA PRO A 57 10.88 5.87 0.49
C PRO A 57 11.43 6.85 -0.53
N THR A 58 12.69 6.69 -0.87
CA THR A 58 13.35 7.44 -1.95
C THR A 58 13.56 6.53 -3.16
N ASP A 59 13.90 7.11 -4.31
CA ASP A 59 14.27 6.34 -5.48
C ASP A 59 15.49 5.44 -5.23
N SER A 60 16.44 5.90 -4.41
CA SER A 60 17.60 5.10 -4.00
C SER A 60 17.20 3.91 -3.11
N SER A 61 16.26 4.09 -2.18
CA SER A 61 15.76 3.00 -1.33
C SER A 61 14.98 1.96 -2.15
N PHE A 62 14.18 2.38 -3.11
CA PHE A 62 13.50 1.47 -4.04
C PHE A 62 14.50 0.66 -4.87
N LYS A 63 15.56 1.29 -5.40
CA LYS A 63 16.61 0.61 -6.18
C LYS A 63 17.30 -0.50 -5.40
N LYS A 64 17.58 -0.28 -4.10
CA LYS A 64 18.12 -1.34 -3.21
C LYS A 64 17.18 -2.54 -3.10
N ALA A 65 15.90 -2.30 -2.87
CA ALA A 65 14.91 -3.38 -2.78
C ALA A 65 14.73 -4.13 -4.11
N ILE A 66 14.81 -3.43 -5.23
CA ILE A 66 14.77 -4.02 -6.57
C ILE A 66 15.97 -4.95 -6.80
N GLU A 67 17.19 -4.49 -6.50
CA GLU A 67 18.41 -5.29 -6.62
C GLU A 67 18.36 -6.53 -5.73
N PHE A 68 17.90 -6.38 -4.50
CA PHE A 68 17.71 -7.49 -3.57
C PHE A 68 16.72 -8.53 -4.11
N ALA A 69 15.59 -8.09 -4.68
CA ALA A 69 14.60 -8.98 -5.27
C ALA A 69 15.13 -9.78 -6.48
N VAL A 70 15.93 -9.14 -7.34
CA VAL A 70 16.55 -9.77 -8.50
C VAL A 70 17.59 -10.79 -8.07
N THR A 71 18.48 -10.43 -7.15
CA THR A 71 19.58 -11.29 -6.67
C THR A 71 19.06 -12.56 -5.99
N ASN A 72 17.93 -12.49 -5.29
CA ASN A 72 17.39 -13.62 -4.53
C ASN A 72 16.32 -14.44 -5.29
N ASN A 73 16.11 -14.20 -6.59
CA ASN A 73 15.15 -14.95 -7.41
C ASN A 73 13.74 -14.99 -6.82
N ILE A 74 13.25 -13.84 -6.36
CA ILE A 74 11.95 -13.71 -5.70
C ILE A 74 10.82 -13.99 -6.69
N ASN A 75 9.81 -14.75 -6.24
CA ASN A 75 8.60 -15.02 -7.01
C ASN A 75 7.28 -14.74 -6.28
N GLY A 76 7.35 -14.26 -5.04
CA GLY A 76 6.22 -13.74 -4.26
C GLY A 76 6.68 -12.58 -3.37
N PHE A 77 5.82 -11.60 -3.16
CA PHE A 77 6.13 -10.39 -2.38
C PHE A 77 5.11 -10.20 -1.28
N VAL A 78 5.56 -9.85 -0.09
CA VAL A 78 4.68 -9.39 0.98
C VAL A 78 5.23 -8.12 1.62
N GLY A 79 4.45 -7.04 1.55
CA GLY A 79 4.73 -5.79 2.27
C GLY A 79 4.07 -5.85 3.64
N VAL A 80 4.86 -5.90 4.72
CA VAL A 80 4.39 -5.91 6.10
C VAL A 80 4.78 -4.59 6.76
N GLY A 81 3.84 -3.70 6.98
CA GLY A 81 4.17 -2.39 7.51
C GLY A 81 3.18 -1.30 7.14
N GLY A 82 3.64 -0.07 7.14
CA GLY A 82 2.93 1.09 6.62
C GLY A 82 3.00 1.20 5.10
N GLY A 83 2.57 2.35 4.56
CA GLY A 83 2.65 2.66 3.13
C GLY A 83 4.04 2.47 2.56
N SER A 84 5.09 2.91 3.27
CA SER A 84 6.48 2.80 2.82
C SER A 84 6.90 1.36 2.51
N SER A 85 6.57 0.39 3.39
CA SER A 85 6.88 -1.02 3.18
C SER A 85 6.10 -1.61 2.00
N MET A 86 4.81 -1.28 1.90
CA MET A 86 3.97 -1.77 0.80
C MET A 86 4.36 -1.17 -0.54
N ASP A 87 4.70 0.12 -0.60
CA ASP A 87 5.10 0.80 -1.83
C ASP A 87 6.48 0.35 -2.30
N THR A 88 7.42 0.10 -1.36
CA THR A 88 8.70 -0.55 -1.66
C THR A 88 8.49 -1.94 -2.26
N ALA A 89 7.55 -2.71 -1.73
CA ALA A 89 7.22 -4.04 -2.27
C ALA A 89 6.64 -3.98 -3.68
N LYS A 90 5.77 -3.00 -3.97
CA LYS A 90 5.25 -2.76 -5.33
C LYS A 90 6.35 -2.41 -6.31
N ALA A 91 7.27 -1.51 -5.94
CA ALA A 91 8.39 -1.12 -6.78
C ALA A 91 9.35 -2.30 -7.02
N ALA A 92 9.73 -3.03 -5.97
CA ALA A 92 10.57 -4.22 -6.08
C ALA A 92 9.95 -5.29 -6.99
N ASN A 93 8.64 -5.53 -6.86
CA ASN A 93 7.91 -6.45 -7.72
C ASN A 93 7.92 -5.99 -9.19
N LEU A 94 7.58 -4.72 -9.44
CA LEU A 94 7.52 -4.18 -10.80
C LEU A 94 8.85 -4.35 -11.54
N TYR A 95 9.92 -3.80 -10.98
CA TYR A 95 11.21 -3.76 -11.67
C TYR A 95 11.94 -5.10 -11.70
N SER A 96 11.69 -6.00 -10.74
CA SER A 96 12.20 -7.37 -10.81
C SER A 96 11.41 -8.26 -11.79
N THR A 97 10.20 -7.85 -12.18
CA THR A 97 9.39 -8.56 -13.18
C THR A 97 9.62 -8.00 -14.59
N TYR A 98 9.65 -6.68 -14.72
CA TYR A 98 9.87 -5.96 -15.98
C TYR A 98 11.03 -4.97 -15.82
N PRO A 99 12.28 -5.46 -15.89
CA PRO A 99 13.46 -4.60 -15.78
C PRO A 99 13.48 -3.49 -16.82
N ALA A 100 13.72 -2.27 -16.37
CA ALA A 100 13.81 -1.07 -17.19
C ALA A 100 14.61 0.01 -16.46
N ASP A 101 14.94 1.08 -17.17
CA ASP A 101 15.42 2.32 -16.55
C ASP A 101 14.38 2.80 -15.52
N PHE A 102 14.83 3.27 -14.34
CA PHE A 102 13.94 3.61 -13.22
C PHE A 102 12.87 4.63 -13.61
N MET A 103 13.19 5.63 -14.42
CA MET A 103 12.25 6.66 -14.84
C MET A 103 11.22 6.17 -15.88
N THR A 104 11.33 4.92 -16.35
CA THR A 104 10.41 4.37 -17.37
C THR A 104 8.98 4.32 -16.90
N TYR A 105 8.74 3.81 -15.68
CA TYR A 105 7.38 3.65 -15.13
C TYR A 105 6.95 4.78 -14.20
N VAL A 106 7.87 5.66 -13.79
CA VAL A 106 7.54 6.83 -12.96
C VAL A 106 6.59 7.74 -13.70
N ASN A 107 5.61 8.28 -12.98
CA ASN A 107 4.57 9.15 -13.55
C ASN A 107 5.15 10.39 -14.24
N ALA A 108 4.55 10.79 -15.36
CA ALA A 108 4.81 12.07 -15.98
C ALA A 108 4.33 13.21 -15.07
N PRO A 109 4.96 14.40 -15.07
CA PRO A 109 6.03 14.82 -16.00
C PRO A 109 7.46 14.45 -15.56
N ILE A 110 7.65 13.87 -14.34
CA ILE A 110 8.96 13.55 -13.79
C ILE A 110 9.57 12.35 -14.55
N GLY A 111 8.82 11.27 -14.70
CA GLY A 111 9.22 10.10 -15.47
C GLY A 111 8.50 10.00 -16.82
N LYS A 112 8.67 8.85 -17.48
CA LYS A 112 8.09 8.60 -18.80
C LYS A 112 6.63 8.16 -18.76
N GLY A 113 6.13 7.69 -17.59
CA GLY A 113 4.77 7.19 -17.43
C GLY A 113 4.43 6.01 -18.35
N THR A 114 5.43 5.21 -18.73
CA THR A 114 5.21 4.05 -19.61
C THR A 114 4.31 3.03 -18.93
N PRO A 115 3.27 2.52 -19.58
CA PRO A 115 2.41 1.48 -19.01
C PRO A 115 3.20 0.21 -18.66
N VAL A 116 2.82 -0.42 -17.55
CA VAL A 116 3.38 -1.73 -17.14
C VAL A 116 3.01 -2.78 -18.18
N PRO A 117 3.96 -3.57 -18.69
CA PRO A 117 3.74 -4.47 -19.83
C PRO A 117 2.73 -5.60 -19.58
N GLY A 118 2.51 -6.01 -18.34
CA GLY A 118 1.62 -7.11 -18.01
C GLY A 118 1.50 -7.38 -16.52
N LYS A 119 1.06 -8.58 -16.16
CA LYS A 119 0.86 -8.99 -14.75
C LYS A 119 2.18 -9.06 -14.02
N LEU A 120 2.16 -8.62 -12.76
CA LEU A 120 3.26 -8.75 -11.82
C LEU A 120 3.21 -10.11 -11.09
N LYS A 121 4.27 -10.42 -10.36
CA LYS A 121 4.31 -11.57 -9.46
C LYS A 121 3.29 -11.39 -8.34
N PRO A 122 2.78 -12.49 -7.72
CA PRO A 122 1.85 -12.37 -6.61
C PRO A 122 2.39 -11.48 -5.49
N MET A 123 1.57 -10.54 -5.03
CA MET A 123 1.87 -9.66 -3.92
C MET A 123 0.74 -9.65 -2.92
N ILE A 124 1.10 -9.80 -1.64
CA ILE A 124 0.20 -9.66 -0.49
C ILE A 124 0.61 -8.43 0.31
N ALA A 125 -0.35 -7.70 0.84
CA ALA A 125 -0.10 -6.54 1.70
C ALA A 125 -0.69 -6.79 3.09
N ILE A 126 0.10 -6.52 4.13
CA ILE A 126 -0.27 -6.66 5.54
C ILE A 126 -0.04 -5.32 6.24
N PRO A 127 -1.06 -4.47 6.34
CA PRO A 127 -0.91 -3.16 6.97
C PRO A 127 -0.71 -3.28 8.49
N THR A 128 0.18 -2.43 9.00
CA THR A 128 0.43 -2.23 10.44
C THR A 128 0.14 -0.79 10.88
N THR A 129 -0.36 0.05 9.98
CA THR A 129 -0.79 1.43 10.25
C THR A 129 -2.23 1.64 9.80
N THR A 130 -2.84 2.71 10.29
CA THR A 130 -4.25 3.04 10.02
C THR A 130 -4.37 4.30 9.16
N GLY A 131 -3.61 4.39 8.05
CA GLY A 131 -3.53 5.63 7.25
C GLY A 131 -3.63 5.43 5.75
N THR A 132 -2.60 4.91 5.13
CA THR A 132 -2.35 5.05 3.69
C THR A 132 -3.28 4.28 2.76
N GLY A 133 -3.86 3.15 3.21
CA GLY A 133 -4.66 2.29 2.33
C GLY A 133 -3.88 1.68 1.16
N SER A 134 -2.54 1.62 1.26
CA SER A 134 -1.69 1.13 0.17
C SER A 134 -1.98 -0.33 -0.22
N GLU A 135 -2.56 -1.11 0.69
CA GLU A 135 -3.04 -2.48 0.41
C GLU A 135 -4.15 -2.56 -0.65
N THR A 136 -4.83 -1.44 -0.92
CA THR A 136 -5.92 -1.37 -1.90
C THR A 136 -5.56 -0.64 -3.17
N THR A 137 -4.39 0.02 -3.24
CA THR A 137 -4.03 0.92 -4.34
C THR A 137 -2.98 0.34 -5.27
N GLY A 138 -3.02 0.77 -6.53
CA GLY A 138 -1.99 0.47 -7.54
C GLY A 138 -0.96 1.58 -7.66
N THR A 139 -0.57 2.20 -6.53
CA THR A 139 0.37 3.33 -6.51
C THR A 139 1.50 3.04 -5.55
N ALA A 140 2.72 3.38 -5.92
CA ALA A 140 3.91 3.39 -5.08
C ALA A 140 4.48 4.81 -5.06
N VAL A 141 4.45 5.45 -3.90
CA VAL A 141 4.88 6.84 -3.68
C VAL A 141 6.32 6.85 -3.18
N PHE A 142 7.12 7.80 -3.67
CA PHE A 142 8.51 7.99 -3.23
C PHE A 142 8.97 9.43 -3.46
N ASP A 143 10.03 9.80 -2.76
CA ASP A 143 10.73 11.06 -2.96
C ASP A 143 11.84 10.87 -3.98
N TYR A 144 11.79 11.64 -5.07
CA TYR A 144 12.85 11.68 -6.07
C TYR A 144 13.93 12.66 -5.61
N GLU A 145 15.06 12.10 -5.16
CA GLU A 145 16.10 12.86 -4.44
C GLU A 145 16.72 13.98 -5.26
N GLU A 146 16.94 13.74 -6.57
CA GLU A 146 17.57 14.75 -7.45
C GLU A 146 16.75 16.05 -7.58
N MET A 147 15.43 15.94 -7.54
CA MET A 147 14.51 17.08 -7.71
C MET A 147 13.89 17.55 -6.40
N ASN A 148 14.14 16.87 -5.27
CA ASN A 148 13.43 17.08 -4.00
C ASN A 148 11.90 17.08 -4.21
N ALA A 149 11.40 16.17 -4.99
CA ALA A 149 10.00 16.13 -5.39
C ALA A 149 9.37 14.78 -5.06
N LYS A 150 8.22 14.82 -4.39
CA LYS A 150 7.40 13.63 -4.17
C LYS A 150 6.70 13.24 -5.46
N THR A 151 6.83 11.98 -5.86
CA THR A 151 6.23 11.44 -7.08
C THR A 151 5.77 10.00 -6.85
N ALA A 152 5.27 9.35 -7.88
CA ALA A 152 4.77 8.01 -7.77
C ALA A 152 4.93 7.21 -9.06
N ILE A 153 4.81 5.89 -8.93
CA ILE A 153 4.51 4.97 -10.02
C ILE A 153 3.06 4.53 -9.82
N ALA A 154 2.19 4.79 -10.79
CA ALA A 154 0.77 4.47 -10.67
C ALA A 154 0.30 3.61 -11.85
N HIS A 155 -0.03 2.35 -11.56
CA HIS A 155 -0.59 1.44 -12.54
C HIS A 155 -1.44 0.37 -11.83
N ARG A 156 -2.54 -0.05 -12.44
CA ARG A 156 -3.46 -1.05 -11.85
C ARG A 156 -2.79 -2.38 -11.49
N GLU A 157 -1.74 -2.77 -12.22
CA GLU A 157 -1.01 -4.02 -11.99
C GLU A 157 -0.14 -3.99 -10.70
N LEU A 158 0.13 -2.79 -10.14
CA LEU A 158 0.82 -2.66 -8.85
C LEU A 158 -0.10 -2.95 -7.65
N ARG A 159 -1.42 -3.02 -7.88
CA ARG A 159 -2.36 -3.31 -6.78
C ARG A 159 -2.07 -4.69 -6.20
N PRO A 160 -1.88 -4.80 -4.86
CA PRO A 160 -1.73 -6.09 -4.22
C PRO A 160 -2.88 -7.03 -4.58
N LEU A 161 -2.56 -8.30 -4.77
CA LEU A 161 -3.56 -9.32 -5.08
C LEU A 161 -4.47 -9.60 -3.88
N ILE A 162 -3.88 -9.53 -2.68
CA ILE A 162 -4.58 -9.77 -1.40
C ILE A 162 -4.13 -8.72 -0.38
N GLY A 163 -5.08 -8.15 0.36
CA GLY A 163 -4.82 -7.39 1.59
C GLY A 163 -5.25 -8.21 2.79
N LEU A 164 -4.34 -8.55 3.69
CA LEU A 164 -4.64 -9.23 4.95
C LEU A 164 -4.81 -8.20 6.06
N ILE A 165 -6.05 -7.84 6.34
CA ILE A 165 -6.43 -6.78 7.28
C ILE A 165 -6.61 -7.40 8.66
N ASP A 166 -5.55 -7.37 9.47
CA ASP A 166 -5.55 -7.99 10.80
C ASP A 166 -5.52 -6.95 11.91
N PRO A 167 -6.58 -6.80 12.69
CA PRO A 167 -6.62 -5.85 13.79
C PRO A 167 -5.55 -6.05 14.87
N GLU A 168 -4.96 -7.24 14.97
CA GLU A 168 -3.87 -7.50 15.91
C GLU A 168 -2.62 -6.70 15.56
N ASN A 169 -2.39 -6.43 14.29
CA ASN A 169 -1.21 -5.70 13.81
C ASN A 169 -1.21 -4.21 14.16
N VAL A 170 -2.34 -3.66 14.60
CA VAL A 170 -2.47 -2.22 14.89
C VAL A 170 -2.63 -1.93 16.40
N ARG A 171 -2.56 -2.95 17.26
CA ARG A 171 -2.75 -2.79 18.70
C ARG A 171 -1.67 -1.94 19.38
N THR A 172 -0.45 -1.99 18.89
CA THR A 172 0.71 -1.35 19.50
C THR A 172 1.15 -0.06 18.80
N ILE A 173 0.37 0.45 17.84
CA ILE A 173 0.70 1.70 17.16
C ILE A 173 0.79 2.85 18.17
N PRO A 174 1.86 3.66 18.15
CA PRO A 174 1.95 4.86 18.99
C PRO A 174 0.81 5.85 18.73
N PRO A 175 0.27 6.53 19.77
CA PRO A 175 -0.88 7.43 19.62
C PRO A 175 -0.70 8.54 18.58
N ASN A 176 0.50 9.11 18.46
CA ASN A 176 0.81 10.13 17.46
C ASN A 176 0.72 9.57 16.02
N VAL A 177 1.13 8.33 15.82
CA VAL A 177 1.00 7.65 14.51
C VAL A 177 -0.47 7.40 14.21
N VAL A 178 -1.26 6.94 15.20
CA VAL A 178 -2.72 6.77 15.02
C VAL A 178 -3.39 8.10 14.66
N ALA A 179 -2.99 9.21 15.31
CA ALA A 179 -3.55 10.53 15.03
C ALA A 179 -3.23 10.99 13.60
N CYS A 180 -1.96 11.00 13.21
CA CYS A 180 -1.54 11.44 11.88
C CYS A 180 -2.14 10.56 10.79
N SER A 181 -2.02 9.23 10.93
CA SER A 181 -2.56 8.31 9.94
C SER A 181 -4.09 8.32 9.89
N GLY A 182 -4.77 8.52 11.02
CA GLY A 182 -6.22 8.63 11.05
C GLY A 182 -6.75 9.90 10.36
N LEU A 183 -6.03 11.03 10.45
CA LEU A 183 -6.34 12.23 9.70
C LEU A 183 -6.09 12.05 8.20
N ASP A 184 -5.07 11.28 7.82
CA ASP A 184 -4.83 10.89 6.44
C ASP A 184 -6.03 10.12 5.85
N VAL A 185 -6.61 9.17 6.60
CA VAL A 185 -7.85 8.48 6.19
C VAL A 185 -9.00 9.45 5.97
N LEU A 186 -9.12 10.47 6.83
CA LEU A 186 -10.14 11.50 6.66
C LEU A 186 -9.95 12.26 5.35
N CYS A 187 -8.71 12.67 5.05
CA CYS A 187 -8.36 13.33 3.79
C CYS A 187 -8.68 12.42 2.60
N HIS A 188 -8.24 11.17 2.63
CA HIS A 188 -8.55 10.18 1.60
C HIS A 188 -10.05 10.07 1.31
N GLY A 189 -10.87 9.93 2.35
CA GLY A 189 -12.32 9.82 2.20
C GLY A 189 -12.96 11.10 1.63
N LEU A 190 -12.57 12.27 2.13
CA LEU A 190 -13.09 13.56 1.68
C LEU A 190 -12.66 13.86 0.24
N GLU A 191 -11.38 13.67 -0.09
CA GLU A 191 -10.86 13.94 -1.43
C GLU A 191 -11.44 12.98 -2.47
N SER A 192 -11.58 11.70 -2.14
CA SER A 192 -12.25 10.74 -2.99
C SER A 192 -13.69 11.17 -3.33
N TYR A 193 -14.44 11.59 -2.33
CA TYR A 193 -15.83 12.02 -2.50
C TYR A 193 -15.96 13.32 -3.29
N THR A 194 -15.00 14.23 -3.14
CA THR A 194 -14.98 15.55 -3.80
C THR A 194 -14.13 15.59 -5.07
N ALA A 195 -13.58 14.45 -5.50
CA ALA A 195 -12.82 14.35 -6.74
C ALA A 195 -13.67 14.73 -7.97
N ILE A 196 -13.02 15.16 -9.05
CA ILE A 196 -13.70 15.46 -10.31
C ILE A 196 -14.56 14.25 -10.73
N PRO A 197 -15.86 14.42 -11.00
CA PRO A 197 -16.74 13.31 -11.32
C PRO A 197 -16.30 12.53 -12.56
N PHE A 198 -16.41 11.20 -12.52
CA PHE A 198 -15.93 10.30 -13.56
C PHE A 198 -16.48 10.63 -14.96
N HIS A 199 -17.73 11.09 -15.04
CA HIS A 199 -18.41 11.38 -16.31
C HIS A 199 -17.96 12.70 -16.97
N THR A 200 -17.19 13.53 -16.25
CA THR A 200 -16.63 14.78 -16.81
C THR A 200 -15.20 14.60 -17.34
N ARG A 201 -14.60 13.43 -17.16
CA ARG A 201 -13.25 13.14 -17.65
C ARG A 201 -13.27 12.78 -19.14
N ASN A 202 -12.26 13.23 -19.85
CA ASN A 202 -12.10 12.86 -21.26
C ASN A 202 -11.85 11.35 -21.40
N LYS A 203 -12.48 10.76 -22.40
CA LYS A 203 -12.24 9.37 -22.75
C LYS A 203 -10.82 9.25 -23.34
N PRO A 204 -9.95 8.34 -22.82
CA PRO A 204 -8.65 8.11 -23.42
C PRO A 204 -8.77 7.47 -24.79
N GLU A 205 -7.76 7.68 -25.65
CA GLU A 205 -7.72 7.10 -27.01
C GLU A 205 -7.78 5.58 -26.99
N THR A 206 -7.09 4.96 -26.03
CA THR A 206 -7.10 3.50 -25.84
C THR A 206 -7.35 3.14 -24.36
N PRO A 207 -7.92 1.96 -24.06
CA PRO A 207 -8.14 1.52 -22.69
C PRO A 207 -6.85 1.41 -21.85
N SER A 208 -5.70 1.19 -22.48
CA SER A 208 -4.39 1.10 -21.80
C SER A 208 -3.91 2.43 -21.24
N LEU A 209 -4.36 3.54 -21.81
CA LEU A 209 -4.06 4.91 -21.35
C LEU A 209 -5.03 5.40 -20.27
N ARG A 210 -5.97 4.56 -19.82
CA ARG A 210 -6.89 4.96 -18.76
C ARG A 210 -6.12 5.12 -17.45
N PRO A 211 -6.18 6.31 -16.80
CA PRO A 211 -5.48 6.53 -15.54
C PRO A 211 -6.06 5.64 -14.44
N SER A 212 -5.25 5.35 -13.42
CA SER A 212 -5.66 4.56 -12.25
C SER A 212 -6.82 5.22 -11.51
N TYR A 213 -6.83 6.53 -11.42
CA TYR A 213 -7.86 7.33 -10.76
C TYR A 213 -8.89 7.83 -11.79
N GLN A 214 -10.15 7.44 -11.59
CA GLN A 214 -11.23 7.68 -12.55
C GLN A 214 -12.15 8.83 -12.18
N GLY A 215 -12.04 9.39 -10.97
CA GLY A 215 -12.92 10.41 -10.43
C GLY A 215 -14.01 9.86 -9.51
N SER A 216 -14.68 10.76 -8.77
CA SER A 216 -15.78 10.39 -7.88
C SER A 216 -16.88 9.68 -8.67
N ASN A 217 -17.45 8.66 -8.07
CA ASN A 217 -18.47 7.83 -8.68
C ASN A 217 -19.32 7.16 -7.58
N PRO A 218 -20.57 6.73 -7.89
CA PRO A 218 -21.50 6.21 -6.88
C PRO A 218 -20.96 5.03 -6.06
N ILE A 219 -20.05 4.21 -6.62
CA ILE A 219 -19.46 3.07 -5.92
C ILE A 219 -18.41 3.56 -4.93
N SER A 220 -17.45 4.38 -5.39
CA SER A 220 -16.40 4.95 -4.52
C SER A 220 -16.99 5.80 -3.40
N ASP A 221 -18.06 6.55 -3.67
CA ASP A 221 -18.69 7.46 -2.72
C ASP A 221 -19.27 6.73 -1.51
N ILE A 222 -19.84 5.54 -1.70
CA ILE A 222 -20.35 4.71 -0.60
C ILE A 222 -19.23 4.38 0.40
N TRP A 223 -18.08 3.95 -0.11
CA TRP A 223 -16.93 3.57 0.71
C TRP A 223 -16.28 4.78 1.38
N SER A 224 -16.09 5.85 0.62
CA SER A 224 -15.47 7.08 1.11
C SER A 224 -16.29 7.73 2.23
N LEU A 225 -17.60 7.87 2.05
CA LEU A 225 -18.49 8.43 3.10
C LEU A 225 -18.56 7.53 4.34
N THR A 226 -18.52 6.21 4.14
CA THR A 226 -18.50 5.28 5.26
C THR A 226 -17.19 5.42 6.04
N ALA A 227 -16.06 5.51 5.36
CA ALA A 227 -14.75 5.74 6.00
C ALA A 227 -14.74 7.04 6.82
N VAL A 228 -15.21 8.16 6.24
CA VAL A 228 -15.32 9.45 6.96
C VAL A 228 -16.12 9.33 8.23
N LYS A 229 -17.28 8.67 8.19
CA LYS A 229 -18.12 8.44 9.38
C LYS A 229 -17.43 7.59 10.44
N MET A 230 -16.69 6.55 10.01
CA MET A 230 -15.96 5.67 10.92
C MET A 230 -14.81 6.42 11.59
N VAL A 231 -14.03 7.22 10.83
CA VAL A 231 -12.98 8.08 11.40
C VAL A 231 -13.57 9.06 12.43
N ALA A 232 -14.60 9.81 12.06
CA ALA A 232 -15.22 10.79 12.95
C ALA A 232 -15.71 10.17 14.27
N LYS A 233 -16.17 8.92 14.24
CA LYS A 233 -16.63 8.21 15.42
C LYS A 233 -15.51 7.67 16.31
N ASN A 234 -14.40 7.23 15.73
CA ASN A 234 -13.42 6.36 16.40
C ASN A 234 -12.06 7.03 16.67
N ILE A 235 -11.64 8.03 15.88
CA ILE A 235 -10.28 8.58 15.94
C ILE A 235 -9.91 9.10 17.33
N TYR A 236 -10.84 9.81 18.02
CA TYR A 236 -10.56 10.34 19.34
C TYR A 236 -10.22 9.24 20.35
N ASN A 237 -11.01 8.18 20.39
CA ASN A 237 -10.79 7.05 21.30
C ASN A 237 -9.57 6.23 20.87
N ALA A 238 -9.35 6.02 19.58
CA ALA A 238 -8.19 5.27 19.08
C ALA A 238 -6.86 5.94 19.44
N VAL A 239 -6.84 7.28 19.52
CA VAL A 239 -5.65 8.08 19.86
C VAL A 239 -5.47 8.18 21.39
N ASN A 240 -6.52 8.52 22.13
CA ASN A 240 -6.42 8.87 23.57
C ASN A 240 -6.56 7.66 24.49
N ASP A 241 -7.03 6.53 24.00
CA ASP A 241 -7.14 5.27 24.75
C ASP A 241 -6.43 4.15 23.97
N PRO A 242 -5.13 3.93 24.23
CA PRO A 242 -4.33 2.90 23.55
C PRO A 242 -4.86 1.47 23.74
N ASP A 243 -5.61 1.20 24.80
CA ASP A 243 -6.18 -0.11 25.10
C ASP A 243 -7.55 -0.31 24.43
N ASN A 244 -8.09 0.71 23.81
CA ASN A 244 -9.33 0.62 23.05
C ASN A 244 -9.11 -0.07 21.69
N HIS A 245 -8.92 -1.38 21.74
CA HIS A 245 -8.65 -2.20 20.55
C HIS A 245 -9.80 -2.16 19.54
N GLU A 246 -11.04 -1.96 20.00
CA GLU A 246 -12.19 -1.81 19.10
C GLU A 246 -12.06 -0.53 18.26
N ALA A 247 -11.77 0.62 18.88
CA ALA A 247 -11.58 1.87 18.14
C ALA A 247 -10.45 1.77 17.13
N ARG A 248 -9.31 1.14 17.50
CA ARG A 248 -8.18 0.92 16.59
C ARG A 248 -8.53 -0.03 15.44
N SER A 249 -9.30 -1.08 15.71
CA SER A 249 -9.81 -1.99 14.68
C SER A 249 -10.75 -1.28 13.72
N GLN A 250 -11.62 -0.40 14.21
CA GLN A 250 -12.51 0.41 13.37
C GLN A 250 -11.72 1.42 12.52
N MET A 251 -10.62 1.99 13.03
CA MET A 251 -9.72 2.83 12.23
C MET A 251 -9.05 2.04 11.11
N LEU A 252 -8.56 0.82 11.39
CA LEU A 252 -7.98 -0.04 10.36
C LEU A 252 -9.00 -0.39 9.25
N LEU A 253 -10.24 -0.69 9.63
CA LEU A 253 -11.30 -0.95 8.66
C LEU A 253 -11.65 0.31 7.86
N ALA A 254 -11.65 1.49 8.51
CA ALA A 254 -11.88 2.77 7.83
C ALA A 254 -10.82 3.05 6.74
N VAL A 255 -9.54 2.71 7.00
CA VAL A 255 -8.46 2.79 6.00
C VAL A 255 -8.80 1.99 4.75
N THR A 256 -9.17 0.73 4.92
CA THR A 256 -9.52 -0.15 3.79
C THR A 256 -10.71 0.41 3.00
N TYR A 257 -11.72 0.93 3.69
CA TYR A 257 -12.88 1.56 3.03
C TYR A 257 -12.47 2.83 2.27
N ALA A 258 -11.69 3.71 2.90
CA ALA A 258 -11.15 4.88 2.20
C ALA A 258 -10.33 4.46 0.97
N GLY A 259 -9.48 3.45 1.12
CA GLY A 259 -8.64 2.91 0.08
C GLY A 259 -9.40 2.34 -1.12
N ILE A 260 -10.51 1.64 -0.88
CA ILE A 260 -11.42 1.19 -1.96
C ILE A 260 -12.03 2.41 -2.67
N GLY A 261 -12.38 3.45 -1.93
CA GLY A 261 -12.91 4.70 -2.48
C GLY A 261 -11.88 5.45 -3.33
N PHE A 262 -10.82 5.99 -2.69
CA PHE A 262 -9.85 6.84 -3.37
C PHE A 262 -8.95 6.07 -4.35
N GLY A 263 -8.71 4.80 -4.12
CA GLY A 263 -7.97 3.94 -5.05
C GLY A 263 -8.62 3.83 -6.44
N ASN A 264 -9.88 4.24 -6.57
CA ASN A 264 -10.59 4.35 -7.83
C ASN A 264 -10.90 5.81 -8.21
N ALA A 265 -11.32 6.64 -7.25
CA ALA A 265 -11.69 8.03 -7.50
C ALA A 265 -10.47 8.95 -7.62
N GLY A 266 -9.49 8.77 -6.75
CA GLY A 266 -8.28 9.59 -6.66
C GLY A 266 -8.31 10.56 -5.47
N CYS A 267 -7.16 11.17 -5.21
CA CYS A 267 -6.95 12.26 -4.27
C CYS A 267 -6.64 13.56 -5.02
N HIS A 268 -6.61 14.68 -4.32
CA HIS A 268 -6.34 15.97 -4.96
C HIS A 268 -5.64 16.99 -4.05
N LEU A 269 -6.37 17.88 -3.35
CA LEU A 269 -5.77 19.08 -2.75
C LEU A 269 -4.83 18.80 -1.58
N CYS A 270 -5.28 18.06 -0.56
CA CYS A 270 -4.44 17.79 0.62
C CYS A 270 -3.18 17.01 0.24
N HIS A 271 -3.34 15.95 -0.57
CA HIS A 271 -2.23 15.14 -1.06
C HIS A 271 -1.35 15.84 -2.11
N GLY A 272 -1.87 16.86 -2.79
CA GLY A 272 -1.09 17.67 -3.73
C GLY A 272 -0.29 18.80 -3.06
N MET A 273 -0.54 19.08 -1.78
CA MET A 273 0.15 20.13 -1.01
C MET A 273 1.09 19.57 0.07
N SER A 274 1.02 18.26 0.34
CA SER A 274 1.83 17.59 1.36
C SER A 274 3.27 17.33 0.91
#